data_f717cc4cdb42edda4ede01d91c13b93e
#
_entry.id   f717cc4cdb42edda4ede01d91c13b93e
#
_cell.length_a   1.000
_cell.length_b   1.000
_cell.length_c   1.000
_cell.angle_alpha   90.00
_cell.angle_beta   90.00
_cell.angle_gamma   90.00
#
_symmetry.space_group_name_H-M   'P 1'
#
loop_
_entity.id
_entity.type
_entity.pdbx_description
1 polymer ?
#
loop_
_entity_poly.entity_id
_entity_poly.type
_entity_poly.pdbx_seq_one_letter_code
_entity_poly.pdbx_strand_id
1 'polypeptide(L)'
;MRTAVVYYSYSGNTHRVGQLIIGVLKSKGEDGIPVRIRPLKEEVSFIKQCRDAFMRKKPKIYRTMLDLKDYDRIILGSPVWAFNAAPAISTYLEECRSIEGKEAICFVTYGSGAGKDKTLKAMKEKLTERGAKVVAEVSFQQNEGLESCREKLEKIL
;
A
#
# COMPACT_ATOMS: atom_id res chain seq x y z
N MET A 1 5.41 -15.56 11.04
CA MET A 1 5.67 -14.12 10.87
C MET A 1 4.35 -13.37 10.92
N ARG A 2 4.31 -12.21 11.54
CA ARG A 2 3.10 -11.39 11.66
C ARG A 2 3.21 -10.14 10.77
N THR A 3 2.36 -10.02 9.77
CA THR A 3 2.46 -9.01 8.71
C THR A 3 1.28 -8.05 8.74
N ALA A 4 1.54 -6.74 8.83
CA ALA A 4 0.54 -5.70 8.63
C ALA A 4 0.38 -5.42 7.12
N VAL A 5 -0.79 -5.65 6.56
CA VAL A 5 -1.12 -5.36 5.16
C VAL A 5 -1.89 -4.04 5.11
N VAL A 6 -1.16 -2.96 4.93
CA VAL A 6 -1.64 -1.57 5.00
C VAL A 6 -1.94 -1.07 3.60
N TYR A 7 -3.15 -0.60 3.34
CA TYR A 7 -3.50 -0.08 2.01
C TYR A 7 -4.68 0.89 2.04
N TYR A 8 -4.71 1.75 1.03
CA TYR A 8 -5.87 2.55 0.66
C TYR A 8 -6.47 2.02 -0.64
N SER A 9 -7.80 2.01 -0.74
CA SER A 9 -8.52 1.61 -1.95
C SER A 9 -9.77 2.44 -2.13
N TYR A 10 -9.90 3.06 -3.30
CA TYR A 10 -11.08 3.82 -3.71
C TYR A 10 -12.07 2.97 -4.49
N SER A 11 -11.64 2.43 -5.62
CA SER A 11 -12.47 1.63 -6.55
C SER A 11 -12.54 0.13 -6.22
N GLY A 12 -11.83 -0.32 -5.20
CA GLY A 12 -11.77 -1.73 -4.81
C GLY A 12 -10.57 -2.51 -5.36
N ASN A 13 -9.83 -2.01 -6.35
CA ASN A 13 -8.72 -2.75 -6.96
C ASN A 13 -7.59 -3.03 -5.98
N THR A 14 -7.14 -2.02 -5.23
CA THR A 14 -6.09 -2.20 -4.21
C THR A 14 -6.57 -3.09 -3.07
N HIS A 15 -7.86 -3.01 -2.70
CA HIS A 15 -8.46 -3.89 -1.71
C HIS A 15 -8.43 -5.35 -2.16
N ARG A 16 -8.79 -5.63 -3.41
CA ARG A 16 -8.74 -6.97 -4.01
C ARG A 16 -7.33 -7.58 -3.89
N VAL A 17 -6.29 -6.81 -4.23
CA VAL A 17 -4.91 -7.25 -4.11
C VAL A 17 -4.52 -7.45 -2.64
N GLY A 18 -4.91 -6.55 -1.76
CA GLY A 18 -4.67 -6.68 -0.32
C GLY A 18 -5.27 -7.97 0.27
N GLN A 19 -6.49 -8.34 -0.14
CA GLN A 19 -7.11 -9.61 0.28
C GLN A 19 -6.38 -10.83 -0.30
N LEU A 20 -5.90 -10.75 -1.54
CA LEU A 20 -5.11 -11.82 -2.15
C LEU A 20 -3.79 -12.03 -1.41
N ILE A 21 -3.10 -10.93 -1.04
CA ILE A 21 -1.88 -10.98 -0.21
C ILE A 21 -2.14 -11.73 1.10
N ILE A 22 -3.22 -11.38 1.81
CA ILE A 22 -3.59 -12.05 3.07
C ILE A 22 -3.85 -13.54 2.84
N GLY A 23 -4.52 -13.90 1.75
CA GLY A 23 -4.75 -15.30 1.38
C GLY A 23 -3.45 -16.07 1.12
N VAL A 24 -2.49 -15.47 0.41
CA VAL A 24 -1.17 -16.07 0.14
C VAL A 24 -0.37 -16.21 1.44
N LEU A 25 -0.34 -15.21 2.30
CA LEU A 25 0.32 -15.29 3.61
C LEU A 25 -0.24 -16.44 4.44
N LYS A 26 -1.58 -16.54 4.51
CA LYS A 26 -2.26 -17.61 5.23
C LYS A 26 -1.93 -18.99 4.69
N SER A 27 -1.83 -19.17 3.38
CA SER A 27 -1.44 -20.45 2.77
C SER A 27 0.01 -20.87 3.11
N LYS A 28 0.85 -19.89 3.46
CA LYS A 28 2.23 -20.10 3.94
C LYS A 28 2.35 -20.21 5.46
N GLY A 29 1.23 -20.24 6.19
CA GLY A 29 1.21 -20.31 7.66
C GLY A 29 1.59 -19.00 8.35
N GLU A 30 1.49 -17.86 7.66
CA GLU A 30 1.77 -16.54 8.20
C GLU A 30 0.49 -15.75 8.52
N ASP A 31 0.56 -14.89 9.54
CA ASP A 31 -0.56 -14.00 9.91
C ASP A 31 -0.51 -12.70 9.11
N GLY A 32 -1.47 -12.50 8.23
CA GLY A 32 -1.69 -11.24 7.52
C GLY A 32 -2.88 -10.45 8.09
N ILE A 33 -2.62 -9.28 8.65
CA ILE A 33 -3.65 -8.43 9.26
C ILE A 33 -3.95 -7.23 8.35
N PRO A 34 -5.20 -7.10 7.84
CA PRO A 34 -5.55 -5.96 6.99
C PRO A 34 -5.66 -4.66 7.79
N VAL A 35 -4.99 -3.62 7.31
CA VAL A 35 -5.09 -2.25 7.83
C VAL A 35 -5.54 -1.34 6.69
N ARG A 36 -6.83 -1.22 6.51
CA ARG A 36 -7.41 -0.37 5.45
C ARG A 36 -7.44 1.08 5.90
N ILE A 37 -6.68 1.91 5.21
CA ILE A 37 -6.67 3.36 5.46
C ILE A 37 -7.92 4.00 4.85
N ARG A 38 -8.56 4.89 5.61
CA ARG A 38 -9.72 5.67 5.15
C ARG A 38 -9.50 7.14 5.49
N PRO A 39 -9.59 8.06 4.52
CA PRO A 39 -9.58 9.49 4.81
C PRO A 39 -10.88 9.89 5.53
N LEU A 40 -10.83 10.89 6.42
CA LEU A 40 -12.01 11.41 7.12
C LEU A 40 -13.04 12.03 6.17
N LYS A 41 -12.55 12.61 5.07
CA LYS A 41 -13.38 13.12 3.98
C LYS A 41 -12.90 12.46 2.71
N GLU A 42 -13.70 11.56 2.19
CA GLU A 42 -13.45 10.95 0.89
C GLU A 42 -14.06 11.86 -0.19
N GLU A 43 -13.21 12.36 -1.06
CA GLU A 43 -13.68 13.18 -2.19
C GLU A 43 -14.36 12.27 -3.22
N VAL A 44 -15.61 12.57 -3.53
CA VAL A 44 -16.43 11.80 -4.48
C VAL A 44 -15.90 11.94 -5.91
N SER A 45 -15.23 13.06 -6.23
CA SER A 45 -14.68 13.32 -7.56
C SER A 45 -13.28 12.75 -7.72
N PHE A 46 -13.12 11.77 -8.61
CA PHE A 46 -11.82 11.20 -8.99
C PHE A 46 -10.82 12.26 -9.50
N ILE A 47 -11.31 13.27 -10.25
CA ILE A 47 -10.48 14.37 -10.75
C ILE A 47 -9.88 15.18 -9.59
N LYS A 48 -10.68 15.45 -8.56
CA LYS A 48 -10.20 16.18 -7.38
C LYS A 48 -9.21 15.35 -6.58
N GLN A 49 -9.42 14.04 -6.49
CA GLN A 49 -8.48 13.12 -5.84
C GLN A 49 -7.14 13.05 -6.58
N CYS A 50 -7.15 13.00 -7.91
CA CYS A 50 -5.94 13.05 -8.72
C CYS A 50 -5.19 14.38 -8.54
N ARG A 51 -5.92 15.52 -8.49
CA ARG A 51 -5.34 16.83 -8.20
C ARG A 51 -4.71 16.87 -6.81
N ASP A 52 -5.38 16.37 -5.79
CA ASP A 52 -4.89 16.36 -4.42
C ASP A 52 -3.65 15.45 -4.28
N ALA A 53 -3.60 14.33 -4.99
CA ALA A 53 -2.42 13.49 -5.09
C ALA A 53 -1.25 14.22 -5.77
N PHE A 54 -1.52 14.92 -6.87
CA PHE A 54 -0.52 15.73 -7.58
C PHE A 54 0.03 16.86 -6.69
N MET A 55 -0.83 17.53 -5.94
CA MET A 55 -0.46 18.59 -5.00
C MET A 55 0.11 18.06 -3.67
N ARG A 56 0.24 16.74 -3.52
CA ARG A 56 0.74 16.07 -2.30
C ARG A 56 0.01 16.50 -1.03
N LYS A 57 -1.30 16.71 -1.13
CA LYS A 57 -2.13 17.01 0.03
C LYS A 57 -2.16 15.84 1.01
N LYS A 58 -2.27 16.15 2.28
CA LYS A 58 -2.28 15.20 3.39
C LYS A 58 -3.65 15.25 4.08
N PRO A 59 -4.62 14.43 3.65
CA PRO A 59 -5.91 14.37 4.32
C PRO A 59 -5.74 13.76 5.71
N LYS A 60 -6.59 14.18 6.65
CA LYS A 60 -6.75 13.45 7.92
C LYS A 60 -7.34 12.08 7.63
N ILE A 61 -6.83 11.06 8.28
CA ILE A 61 -7.31 9.68 8.18
C ILE A 61 -8.11 9.29 9.44
N TYR A 62 -9.05 8.36 9.28
CA TYR A 62 -9.71 7.75 10.43
C TYR A 62 -8.70 7.05 11.33
N ARG A 63 -9.05 6.98 12.62
CA ARG A 63 -8.25 6.25 13.60
C ARG A 63 -8.01 4.82 13.09
N THR A 64 -6.76 4.49 12.87
CA THR A 64 -6.31 3.22 12.34
C THR A 64 -5.11 2.74 13.16
N MET A 65 -4.61 1.55 12.86
CA MET A 65 -3.42 1.00 13.49
C MET A 65 -2.18 1.80 13.03
N LEU A 66 -1.68 2.68 13.88
CA LEU A 66 -0.48 3.49 13.61
C LEU A 66 0.78 2.91 14.26
N ASP A 67 0.65 2.18 15.35
CA ASP A 67 1.79 1.55 16.04
C ASP A 67 1.94 0.10 15.55
N LEU A 68 3.05 -0.15 14.87
CA LEU A 68 3.36 -1.44 14.24
C LEU A 68 4.33 -2.30 15.07
N LYS A 69 4.50 -2.02 16.37
CA LYS A 69 5.45 -2.72 17.24
C LYS A 69 5.28 -4.25 17.25
N ASP A 70 4.05 -4.73 17.16
CA ASP A 70 3.69 -6.16 17.25
C ASP A 70 3.76 -6.89 15.90
N TYR A 71 4.31 -6.25 14.86
CA TYR A 71 4.45 -6.80 13.51
C TYR A 71 5.92 -6.94 13.12
N ASP A 72 6.22 -7.99 12.39
CA ASP A 72 7.55 -8.27 11.87
C ASP A 72 7.78 -7.63 10.50
N ARG A 73 6.71 -7.55 9.69
CA ARG A 73 6.73 -7.06 8.31
C ARG A 73 5.55 -6.14 8.01
N ILE A 74 5.79 -5.20 7.11
CA ILE A 74 4.77 -4.27 6.59
C ILE A 74 4.64 -4.49 5.09
N ILE A 75 3.41 -4.67 4.59
CA ILE A 75 3.12 -4.62 3.15
C ILE A 75 2.27 -3.38 2.92
N LEU A 76 2.81 -2.41 2.18
CA LEU A 76 2.17 -1.12 1.94
C LEU A 76 1.63 -1.03 0.52
N GLY A 77 0.34 -0.76 0.37
CA GLY A 77 -0.36 -0.72 -0.91
C GLY A 77 -1.07 0.59 -1.23
N SER A 78 -0.96 1.04 -2.48
CA SER A 78 -1.61 2.26 -2.96
C SER A 78 -2.07 2.12 -4.42
N PRO A 79 -3.20 2.73 -4.81
CA PRO A 79 -3.44 3.02 -6.21
C PRO A 79 -2.47 4.09 -6.69
N VAL A 80 -2.15 4.08 -8.00
CA VAL A 80 -1.38 5.15 -8.66
C VAL A 80 -2.33 6.25 -9.12
N TRP A 81 -2.19 7.44 -8.55
CA TRP A 81 -2.96 8.63 -8.93
C TRP A 81 -2.04 9.77 -9.32
N ALA A 82 -2.18 10.25 -10.56
CA ALA A 82 -1.36 11.35 -11.08
C ALA A 82 0.14 11.18 -10.74
N PHE A 83 0.68 10.00 -11.01
CA PHE A 83 2.09 9.61 -10.77
C PHE A 83 2.52 9.58 -9.29
N ASN A 84 1.58 9.53 -8.36
CA ASN A 84 1.86 9.49 -6.93
C ASN A 84 1.02 8.42 -6.22
N ALA A 85 1.42 8.07 -5.00
CA ALA A 85 0.57 7.31 -4.10
C ALA A 85 -0.65 8.14 -3.68
N ALA A 86 -1.74 7.45 -3.31
CA ALA A 86 -2.91 8.11 -2.76
C ALA A 86 -2.54 8.96 -1.53
N PRO A 87 -3.11 10.17 -1.39
CA PRO A 87 -2.77 11.09 -0.29
C PRO A 87 -2.91 10.49 1.10
N ALA A 88 -3.90 9.63 1.32
CA ALA A 88 -4.10 8.93 2.60
C ALA A 88 -2.92 8.01 2.98
N ILE A 89 -2.23 7.42 2.01
CA ILE A 89 -1.02 6.61 2.24
C ILE A 89 0.14 7.50 2.68
N SER A 90 0.28 8.68 2.09
CA SER A 90 1.31 9.64 2.51
C SER A 90 1.11 10.09 3.96
N THR A 91 -0.14 10.37 4.36
CA THR A 91 -0.49 10.68 5.75
C THR A 91 -0.14 9.52 6.68
N TYR A 92 -0.56 8.30 6.32
CA TYR A 92 -0.26 7.11 7.13
C TYR A 92 1.25 6.92 7.33
N LEU A 93 2.03 7.05 6.25
CA LEU A 93 3.49 6.93 6.33
C LEU A 93 4.14 7.96 7.25
N GLU A 94 3.57 9.12 7.44
CA GLU A 94 4.09 10.12 8.37
C GLU A 94 3.70 9.84 9.84
N GLU A 95 2.50 9.31 10.05
CA GLU A 95 1.94 9.10 11.38
C GLU A 95 2.26 7.72 11.98
N CYS A 96 2.50 6.68 11.17
CA CYS A 96 2.79 5.35 11.67
C CYS A 96 4.11 5.32 12.46
N ARG A 97 4.21 4.37 13.41
CA ARG A 97 5.36 4.24 14.32
C ARG A 97 5.86 2.80 14.37
N SER A 98 7.06 2.64 14.93
CA SER A 98 7.68 1.31 15.15
C SER A 98 7.92 0.55 13.85
N ILE A 99 8.33 1.25 12.78
CA ILE A 99 8.63 0.63 11.49
C ILE A 99 10.13 0.38 11.29
N GLU A 100 10.97 1.00 12.11
CA GLU A 100 12.44 0.91 12.01
C GLU A 100 12.90 -0.55 12.14
N GLY A 101 13.80 -0.96 11.25
CA GLY A 101 14.37 -2.30 11.18
C GLY A 101 13.45 -3.37 10.61
N LYS A 102 12.16 -3.11 10.40
CA LYS A 102 11.20 -4.09 9.86
C LYS A 102 11.36 -4.29 8.37
N GLU A 103 11.07 -5.50 7.91
CA GLU A 103 10.91 -5.76 6.48
C GLU A 103 9.68 -5.01 5.93
N ALA A 104 9.82 -4.48 4.72
CA ALA A 104 8.74 -3.82 4.02
C ALA A 104 8.64 -4.29 2.56
N ILE A 105 7.41 -4.40 2.07
CA ILE A 105 7.09 -4.66 0.67
C ILE A 105 6.15 -3.56 0.20
N CYS A 106 6.41 -2.98 -0.98
CA CYS A 106 5.54 -2.00 -1.60
C CYS A 106 4.74 -2.63 -2.74
N PHE A 107 3.44 -2.35 -2.81
CA PHE A 107 2.67 -2.67 -4.00
C PHE A 107 1.81 -1.50 -4.48
N VAL A 108 1.60 -1.44 -5.78
CA VAL A 108 0.68 -0.47 -6.38
C VAL A 108 -0.29 -1.15 -7.32
N THR A 109 -1.48 -0.56 -7.44
CA THR A 109 -2.45 -0.91 -8.47
C THR A 109 -2.58 0.25 -9.45
N TYR A 110 -2.62 -0.04 -10.74
CA TYR A 110 -2.59 0.98 -11.79
C TYR A 110 -3.52 0.63 -12.96
N GLY A 111 -3.97 1.66 -13.67
CA GLY A 111 -4.75 1.52 -14.91
C GLY A 111 -3.85 1.49 -16.14
N SER A 112 -3.31 2.64 -16.54
CA SER A 112 -2.51 2.80 -17.77
C SER A 112 -1.04 2.40 -17.67
N GLY A 113 -0.53 2.21 -16.45
CA GLY A 113 0.90 1.93 -16.20
C GLY A 113 1.78 3.18 -16.07
N ALA A 114 1.30 4.34 -16.50
CA ALA A 114 2.03 5.59 -16.32
C ALA A 114 2.19 5.92 -14.82
N GLY A 115 3.42 6.18 -14.40
CA GLY A 115 3.73 6.60 -13.03
C GLY A 115 3.84 5.47 -11.99
N LYS A 116 3.60 4.20 -12.34
CA LYS A 116 3.68 3.08 -11.39
C LYS A 116 5.08 2.95 -10.75
N ASP A 117 6.13 3.02 -11.56
CA ASP A 117 7.51 2.87 -11.09
C ASP A 117 7.96 4.07 -10.25
N LYS A 118 7.55 5.28 -10.65
CA LYS A 118 7.78 6.50 -9.86
C LYS A 118 7.09 6.44 -8.50
N THR A 119 5.86 5.93 -8.46
CA THR A 119 5.09 5.78 -7.21
C THR A 119 5.74 4.74 -6.29
N LEU A 120 6.12 3.57 -6.82
CA LEU A 120 6.84 2.54 -6.05
C LEU A 120 8.14 3.09 -5.47
N LYS A 121 8.96 3.75 -6.30
CA LYS A 121 10.21 4.37 -5.87
C LYS A 121 9.98 5.36 -4.73
N ALA A 122 9.00 6.25 -4.85
CA ALA A 122 8.69 7.23 -3.80
C ALA A 122 8.21 6.58 -2.49
N MET A 123 7.40 5.51 -2.57
CA MET A 123 6.97 4.74 -1.39
C MET A 123 8.16 4.05 -0.72
N LYS A 124 9.05 3.43 -1.50
CA LYS A 124 10.29 2.81 -1.02
C LYS A 124 11.20 3.81 -0.32
N GLU A 125 11.46 4.95 -0.95
CA GLU A 125 12.29 6.02 -0.37
C GLU A 125 11.76 6.44 1.00
N LYS A 126 10.46 6.73 1.11
CA LYS A 126 9.84 7.12 2.38
C LYS A 126 9.92 6.03 3.46
N LEU A 127 9.72 4.77 3.12
CA LEU A 127 9.87 3.67 4.08
C LEU A 127 11.33 3.52 4.52
N THR A 128 12.27 3.64 3.59
CA THR A 128 13.71 3.55 3.88
C THR A 128 14.19 4.72 4.75
N GLU A 129 13.75 5.95 4.47
CA GLU A 129 14.02 7.13 5.30
C GLU A 129 13.57 6.96 6.75
N ARG A 130 12.54 6.16 6.95
CA ARG A 130 12.01 5.82 8.28
C ARG A 130 12.60 4.53 8.87
N GLY A 131 13.67 4.02 8.29
CA GLY A 131 14.43 2.89 8.79
C GLY A 131 13.87 1.50 8.45
N ALA A 132 12.83 1.39 7.62
CA ALA A 132 12.36 0.09 7.16
C ALA A 132 13.28 -0.48 6.08
N LYS A 133 13.35 -1.82 5.99
CA LYS A 133 14.12 -2.54 4.97
C LYS A 133 13.19 -2.98 3.85
N VAL A 134 13.13 -2.22 2.76
CA VAL A 134 12.28 -2.59 1.61
C VAL A 134 12.92 -3.73 0.84
N VAL A 135 12.31 -4.91 0.91
CA VAL A 135 12.83 -6.16 0.33
C VAL A 135 12.21 -6.49 -1.03
N ALA A 136 11.02 -5.97 -1.34
CA ALA A 136 10.38 -6.19 -2.63
C ALA A 136 9.44 -5.03 -3.02
N GLU A 137 9.24 -4.90 -4.32
CA GLU A 137 8.30 -3.97 -4.96
C GLU A 137 7.52 -4.72 -6.03
N VAL A 138 6.20 -4.52 -6.11
CA VAL A 138 5.35 -5.20 -7.09
C VAL A 138 4.22 -4.29 -7.57
N SER A 139 3.83 -4.44 -8.83
CA SER A 139 2.73 -3.68 -9.41
C SER A 139 1.70 -4.60 -10.05
N PHE A 140 0.42 -4.21 -9.94
CA PHE A 140 -0.72 -4.95 -10.47
C PHE A 140 -1.59 -4.06 -11.34
N GLN A 141 -1.88 -4.52 -12.55
CA GLN A 141 -2.84 -3.83 -13.40
C GLN A 141 -4.27 -4.06 -12.89
N GLN A 142 -5.15 -3.08 -13.03
CA GLN A 142 -6.53 -3.17 -12.52
C GLN A 142 -7.29 -4.39 -13.05
N ASN A 143 -7.07 -4.75 -14.30
CA ASN A 143 -7.72 -5.88 -14.97
C ASN A 143 -6.87 -7.17 -14.98
N GLU A 144 -5.78 -7.20 -14.23
CA GLU A 144 -4.91 -8.38 -14.15
C GLU A 144 -5.65 -9.55 -13.50
N GLY A 145 -5.53 -10.75 -14.11
CA GLY A 145 -6.15 -11.96 -13.62
C GLY A 145 -5.59 -12.38 -12.25
N LEU A 146 -6.43 -13.01 -11.43
CA LEU A 146 -6.05 -13.42 -10.07
C LEU A 146 -4.85 -14.38 -10.05
N GLU A 147 -4.75 -15.28 -11.04
CA GLU A 147 -3.65 -16.24 -11.13
C GLU A 147 -2.31 -15.53 -11.34
N SER A 148 -2.25 -14.60 -12.30
CA SER A 148 -1.06 -13.77 -12.53
C SER A 148 -0.67 -12.96 -11.30
N CYS A 149 -1.65 -12.39 -10.61
CA CYS A 149 -1.40 -11.68 -9.35
C CYS A 149 -0.83 -12.61 -8.27
N ARG A 150 -1.36 -13.83 -8.16
CA ARG A 150 -0.90 -14.84 -7.21
C ARG A 150 0.54 -15.26 -7.49
N GLU A 151 0.88 -15.56 -8.75
CA GLU A 151 2.24 -15.91 -9.15
C GLU A 151 3.28 -14.83 -8.79
N LYS A 152 2.92 -13.56 -8.99
CA LYS A 152 3.78 -12.43 -8.58
C LYS A 152 3.99 -12.41 -7.07
N LEU A 153 2.93 -12.63 -6.29
CA LEU A 153 2.98 -12.61 -4.83
C LEU A 153 3.78 -13.78 -4.26
N GLU A 154 3.64 -14.97 -4.83
CA GLU A 154 4.38 -16.16 -4.39
C GLU A 154 5.89 -16.03 -4.55
N LYS A 155 6.35 -15.20 -5.50
CA LYS A 155 7.78 -14.92 -5.73
C LYS A 155 8.39 -13.96 -4.71
N ILE A 156 7.58 -13.15 -4.05
CA ILE A 156 8.08 -12.08 -3.17
C ILE A 156 7.68 -12.26 -1.70
N LEU A 157 6.74 -13.16 -1.40
CA LEU A 157 6.32 -13.57 -0.06
C LEU A 157 6.90 -14.94 0.31
#